data_3a6e87093d16023e6ffdd50cb47a79c2
#
_entry.id   3a6e87093d16023e6ffdd50cb47a79c2
#
_cell.length_a   1.000
_cell.length_b   1.000
_cell.length_c   1.000
_cell.angle_alpha   90.00
_cell.angle_beta   90.00
_cell.angle_gamma   90.00
#
_symmetry.space_group_name_H-M   'P 1'
#
loop_
_entity.id
_entity.type
_entity.pdbx_description
1 polymer ?
#
loop_
_entity_poly.entity_id
_entity_poly.type
_entity_poly.pdbx_seq_one_letter_code
_entity_poly.pdbx_strand_id
1 'polypeptide(L)'
;MVTIKTPEEIKLMKKAGEITRDFLKLIEDNIKEGISTLELDTIAYDYIIKSGAKPNFKGQDGFPGTICSSIDDIVVHGIPSKDVILKEGQIISIDAGCILNGWHSDAARTFAVGKISKEKQQLIDVTRESFFKGVEAFKVGNRLGDIGHAVQEYAESFGYGVVRDLCGHGIGRELHEDPNVLNFGRAGHGMRLSVGMVLAIEPMISMGTWKVYQDSDDGWTIRTQDGSPCGHYENTVALTENGIEILTL
;
A
#
# COMPACT_ATOMS: atom_id res chain seq x y z
N MET A 1 16.33 14.30 -2.05
CA MET A 1 16.08 15.41 -1.06
C MET A 1 14.59 15.41 -0.76
N VAL A 2 14.19 15.42 0.51
CA VAL A 2 12.76 15.40 0.88
C VAL A 2 12.07 16.68 0.42
N THR A 3 10.95 16.53 -0.26
CA THR A 3 10.10 17.62 -0.72
C THR A 3 9.05 17.95 0.34
N ILE A 4 8.89 19.23 0.64
CA ILE A 4 7.87 19.73 1.57
C ILE A 4 6.75 20.35 0.73
N LYS A 5 5.54 19.84 0.87
CA LYS A 5 4.38 20.28 0.10
C LYS A 5 3.67 21.41 0.83
N THR A 6 3.24 22.41 0.07
CA THR A 6 2.38 23.48 0.58
C THR A 6 0.96 22.96 0.84
N PRO A 7 0.13 23.69 1.64
CA PRO A 7 -1.27 23.30 1.86
C PRO A 7 -2.07 23.20 0.54
N GLU A 8 -1.78 24.04 -0.44
CA GLU A 8 -2.41 24.03 -1.76
C GLU A 8 -2.03 22.76 -2.55
N GLU A 9 -0.77 22.34 -2.49
CA GLU A 9 -0.29 21.10 -3.13
C GLU A 9 -0.91 19.87 -2.49
N ILE A 10 -1.00 19.83 -1.15
CA ILE A 10 -1.68 18.74 -0.42
C ILE A 10 -3.16 18.64 -0.85
N LYS A 11 -3.86 19.77 -1.05
CA LYS A 11 -5.23 19.76 -1.59
C LYS A 11 -5.32 19.17 -2.99
N LEU A 12 -4.30 19.39 -3.85
CA LEU A 12 -4.26 18.78 -5.17
C LEU A 12 -3.99 17.28 -5.10
N MET A 13 -3.09 16.85 -4.22
CA MET A 13 -2.82 15.44 -3.96
C MET A 13 -4.06 14.72 -3.39
N LYS A 14 -4.82 15.37 -2.52
CA LYS A 14 -6.08 14.83 -1.99
C LYS A 14 -7.07 14.48 -3.09
N LYS A 15 -7.19 15.30 -4.15
CA LYS A 15 -8.07 14.99 -5.29
C LYS A 15 -7.64 13.74 -6.05
N ALA A 16 -6.33 13.49 -6.18
CA ALA A 16 -5.83 12.22 -6.70
C ALA A 16 -6.15 11.07 -5.73
N GLY A 17 -5.96 11.30 -4.43
CA GLY A 17 -6.29 10.34 -3.37
C GLY A 17 -7.76 9.93 -3.34
N GLU A 18 -8.68 10.86 -3.55
CA GLU A 18 -10.12 10.58 -3.64
C GLU A 18 -10.45 9.64 -4.80
N ILE A 19 -9.80 9.80 -5.96
CA ILE A 19 -9.96 8.89 -7.11
C ILE A 19 -9.43 7.50 -6.73
N THR A 20 -8.27 7.42 -6.09
CA THR A 20 -7.66 6.15 -5.64
C THR A 20 -8.56 5.43 -4.64
N ARG A 21 -9.07 6.11 -3.63
CA ARG A 21 -10.05 5.57 -2.68
C ARG A 21 -11.28 5.00 -3.40
N ASP A 22 -11.84 5.76 -4.32
CA ASP A 22 -13.11 5.43 -4.96
C ASP A 22 -12.98 4.21 -5.90
N PHE A 23 -11.87 4.10 -6.65
CA PHE A 23 -11.67 2.90 -7.46
C PHE A 23 -11.29 1.67 -6.64
N LEU A 24 -10.54 1.82 -5.53
CA LEU A 24 -10.29 0.69 -4.62
C LEU A 24 -11.59 0.14 -4.04
N LYS A 25 -12.53 1.02 -3.68
CA LYS A 25 -13.86 0.60 -3.25
C LYS A 25 -14.63 -0.10 -4.37
N LEU A 26 -14.55 0.42 -5.60
CA LEU A 26 -15.17 -0.24 -6.76
C LEU A 26 -14.57 -1.63 -7.01
N ILE A 27 -13.25 -1.81 -6.82
CA ILE A 27 -12.60 -3.11 -6.90
C ILE A 27 -13.13 -4.04 -5.80
N GLU A 28 -13.20 -3.58 -4.54
CA GLU A 28 -13.76 -4.34 -3.41
C GLU A 28 -15.14 -4.89 -3.75
N ASP A 29 -16.04 -4.05 -4.30
CA ASP A 29 -17.40 -4.44 -4.69
C ASP A 29 -17.44 -5.50 -5.81
N ASN A 30 -16.34 -5.68 -6.57
CA ASN A 30 -16.21 -6.63 -7.65
C ASN A 30 -15.40 -7.90 -7.29
N ILE A 31 -14.70 -7.90 -6.14
CA ILE A 31 -13.95 -9.09 -5.69
C ILE A 31 -14.92 -10.21 -5.33
N LYS A 32 -14.80 -11.33 -6.07
CA LYS A 32 -15.58 -12.55 -5.86
C LYS A 32 -14.85 -13.74 -6.47
N GLU A 33 -15.23 -14.95 -6.06
CA GLU A 33 -14.77 -16.16 -6.72
C GLU A 33 -15.12 -16.12 -8.22
N GLY A 34 -14.19 -16.57 -9.05
CA GLY A 34 -14.33 -16.67 -10.50
C GLY A 34 -13.93 -15.44 -11.29
N ILE A 35 -13.68 -14.29 -10.66
CA ILE A 35 -13.12 -13.12 -11.38
C ILE A 35 -11.61 -13.28 -11.58
N SER A 36 -11.10 -12.85 -12.73
CA SER A 36 -9.67 -12.80 -12.99
C SER A 36 -9.05 -11.50 -12.44
N THR A 37 -7.76 -11.55 -12.12
CA THR A 37 -7.04 -10.35 -11.70
C THR A 37 -6.93 -9.32 -12.82
N LEU A 38 -6.94 -9.74 -14.10
CA LEU A 38 -6.98 -8.83 -15.25
C LEU A 38 -8.32 -8.08 -15.36
N GLU A 39 -9.44 -8.71 -14.99
CA GLU A 39 -10.73 -8.01 -14.96
C GLU A 39 -10.73 -6.91 -13.89
N LEU A 40 -10.14 -7.15 -12.72
CA LEU A 40 -9.97 -6.13 -11.68
C LEU A 40 -9.06 -4.98 -12.16
N ASP A 41 -7.97 -5.29 -12.86
CA ASP A 41 -7.07 -4.30 -13.47
C ASP A 41 -7.83 -3.42 -14.48
N THR A 42 -8.68 -4.04 -15.32
CA THR A 42 -9.48 -3.34 -16.31
C THR A 42 -10.49 -2.38 -15.65
N ILE A 43 -11.16 -2.83 -14.57
CA ILE A 43 -12.09 -2.00 -13.79
C ILE A 43 -11.37 -0.76 -13.23
N ALA A 44 -10.18 -0.95 -12.67
CA ALA A 44 -9.36 0.15 -12.15
C ALA A 44 -8.96 1.13 -13.27
N TYR A 45 -8.44 0.60 -14.38
CA TYR A 45 -8.02 1.40 -15.53
C TYR A 45 -9.17 2.28 -16.06
N ASP A 46 -10.32 1.67 -16.32
CA ASP A 46 -11.48 2.38 -16.86
C ASP A 46 -11.97 3.49 -15.92
N TYR A 47 -11.99 3.21 -14.62
CA TYR A 47 -12.37 4.23 -13.61
C TYR A 47 -11.38 5.40 -13.58
N ILE A 48 -10.08 5.11 -13.53
CA ILE A 48 -9.03 6.13 -13.49
C ILE A 48 -9.10 7.03 -14.72
N ILE A 49 -9.20 6.44 -15.93
CA ILE A 49 -9.29 7.19 -17.19
C ILE A 49 -10.57 8.04 -17.23
N LYS A 50 -11.70 7.47 -16.84
CA LYS A 50 -12.98 8.18 -16.80
C LYS A 50 -12.96 9.36 -15.83
N SER A 51 -12.17 9.27 -14.76
CA SER A 51 -11.98 10.34 -13.77
C SER A 51 -11.02 11.44 -14.23
N GLY A 52 -10.48 11.35 -15.46
CA GLY A 52 -9.53 12.32 -16.01
C GLY A 52 -8.10 12.21 -15.44
N ALA A 53 -7.82 11.11 -14.75
CA ALA A 53 -6.51 10.78 -14.21
C ALA A 53 -5.77 9.76 -15.10
N LYS A 54 -4.54 9.42 -14.73
CA LYS A 54 -3.74 8.38 -15.36
C LYS A 54 -3.30 7.37 -14.30
N PRO A 55 -3.26 6.04 -14.60
CA PRO A 55 -2.64 5.07 -13.70
C PRO A 55 -1.15 5.40 -13.54
N ASN A 56 -0.62 5.31 -12.32
CA ASN A 56 0.78 5.63 -12.05
C ASN A 56 1.71 4.41 -12.10
N PHE A 57 1.19 3.18 -11.95
CA PHE A 57 2.00 1.96 -12.01
C PHE A 57 2.24 1.48 -13.44
N LYS A 58 1.23 1.62 -14.32
CA LYS A 58 1.32 1.13 -15.70
C LYS A 58 2.41 1.81 -16.49
N GLY A 59 3.45 1.05 -16.81
CA GLY A 59 4.65 1.54 -17.51
C GLY A 59 5.75 2.06 -16.59
N GLN A 60 5.51 2.18 -15.28
CA GLN A 60 6.55 2.52 -14.30
C GLN A 60 7.58 1.40 -14.26
N ASP A 61 8.83 1.72 -14.59
CA ASP A 61 9.94 0.77 -14.69
C ASP A 61 9.64 -0.50 -15.54
N GLY A 62 8.61 -0.41 -16.40
CA GLY A 62 8.16 -1.51 -17.25
C GLY A 62 7.05 -2.37 -16.67
N PHE A 63 6.48 -2.04 -15.49
CA PHE A 63 5.35 -2.79 -14.92
C PHE A 63 4.13 -2.76 -15.86
N PRO A 64 3.50 -3.91 -16.19
CA PRO A 64 2.49 -3.96 -17.23
C PRO A 64 1.07 -3.61 -16.77
N GLY A 65 0.78 -3.72 -15.46
CA GLY A 65 -0.55 -3.55 -14.88
C GLY A 65 -0.88 -2.13 -14.47
N THR A 66 -2.17 -1.86 -14.33
CA THR A 66 -2.71 -0.64 -13.69
C THR A 66 -2.65 -0.76 -12.17
N ILE A 67 -2.86 -1.98 -11.68
CA ILE A 67 -2.81 -2.35 -10.26
C ILE A 67 -1.77 -3.46 -10.04
N CYS A 68 -1.27 -3.59 -8.83
CA CYS A 68 -0.68 -4.84 -8.35
C CYS A 68 -1.79 -5.70 -7.74
N SER A 69 -1.80 -7.00 -8.06
CA SER A 69 -2.80 -7.96 -7.59
C SER A 69 -2.12 -9.16 -6.91
N SER A 70 -1.98 -9.09 -5.59
CA SER A 70 -1.11 -9.97 -4.80
C SER A 70 -1.97 -10.91 -3.95
N ILE A 71 -1.97 -12.22 -4.30
CA ILE A 71 -2.83 -13.24 -3.69
C ILE A 71 -2.02 -14.05 -2.67
N ASP A 72 -2.58 -14.26 -1.49
CA ASP A 72 -2.07 -15.11 -0.38
C ASP A 72 -0.59 -14.84 -0.06
N ASP A 73 0.33 -15.68 -0.57
CA ASP A 73 1.78 -15.60 -0.31
C ASP A 73 2.52 -14.53 -1.13
N ILE A 74 1.85 -13.93 -2.09
CA ILE A 74 2.38 -12.77 -2.82
C ILE A 74 2.27 -11.54 -1.93
N VAL A 75 3.41 -10.92 -1.65
CA VAL A 75 3.51 -9.72 -0.80
C VAL A 75 3.06 -8.48 -1.57
N VAL A 76 3.72 -8.22 -2.71
CA VAL A 76 3.45 -7.08 -3.61
C VAL A 76 3.83 -7.41 -5.05
N HIS A 77 3.51 -6.53 -5.96
CA HIS A 77 3.86 -6.55 -7.38
C HIS A 77 3.32 -7.75 -8.16
N GLY A 78 2.27 -8.41 -7.67
CA GLY A 78 1.59 -9.45 -8.43
C GLY A 78 1.02 -8.87 -9.73
N ILE A 79 1.43 -9.45 -10.88
CA ILE A 79 1.01 -8.98 -12.21
C ILE A 79 -0.41 -9.46 -12.51
N PRO A 80 -1.35 -8.55 -12.87
CA PRO A 80 -2.69 -8.94 -13.28
C PRO A 80 -2.69 -9.84 -14.51
N SER A 81 -3.46 -10.94 -14.46
CA SER A 81 -3.52 -11.94 -15.53
C SER A 81 -4.94 -12.47 -15.71
N LYS A 82 -5.32 -12.79 -16.96
CA LYS A 82 -6.58 -13.48 -17.29
C LYS A 82 -6.59 -14.92 -16.78
N ASP A 83 -5.42 -15.51 -16.56
CA ASP A 83 -5.27 -16.91 -16.15
C ASP A 83 -5.23 -17.07 -14.63
N VAL A 84 -5.12 -15.96 -13.88
CA VAL A 84 -5.17 -15.92 -12.41
C VAL A 84 -6.59 -15.59 -11.98
N ILE A 85 -7.33 -16.63 -11.60
CA ILE A 85 -8.75 -16.55 -11.21
C ILE A 85 -8.85 -16.66 -9.68
N LEU A 86 -9.60 -15.73 -9.06
CA LEU A 86 -9.81 -15.71 -7.62
C LEU A 86 -10.67 -16.91 -7.16
N LYS A 87 -10.32 -17.47 -6.02
CA LYS A 87 -11.01 -18.60 -5.40
C LYS A 87 -11.47 -18.24 -3.98
N GLU A 88 -12.62 -18.78 -3.58
CA GLU A 88 -13.07 -18.62 -2.18
C GLU A 88 -12.01 -19.10 -1.20
N GLY A 89 -11.86 -18.37 -0.09
CA GLY A 89 -10.87 -18.65 0.93
C GLY A 89 -9.49 -17.98 0.73
N GLN A 90 -9.27 -17.32 -0.41
CA GLN A 90 -8.08 -16.50 -0.65
C GLN A 90 -8.23 -15.11 -0.03
N ILE A 91 -7.10 -14.46 0.20
CA ILE A 91 -7.02 -13.00 0.37
C ILE A 91 -6.27 -12.41 -0.81
N ILE A 92 -6.59 -11.18 -1.17
CA ILE A 92 -5.91 -10.47 -2.26
C ILE A 92 -5.60 -9.04 -1.82
N SER A 93 -4.33 -8.66 -1.92
CA SER A 93 -3.92 -7.27 -1.78
C SER A 93 -3.95 -6.60 -3.13
N ILE A 94 -4.71 -5.53 -3.22
CA ILE A 94 -4.76 -4.63 -4.37
C ILE A 94 -4.01 -3.36 -3.98
N ASP A 95 -2.98 -3.07 -4.75
CA ASP A 95 -2.18 -1.88 -4.60
C ASP A 95 -2.21 -1.08 -5.90
N ALA A 96 -2.53 0.19 -5.80
CA ALA A 96 -2.72 1.04 -6.95
C ALA A 96 -2.81 2.53 -6.61
N GLY A 97 -2.47 3.32 -7.59
CA GLY A 97 -2.58 4.76 -7.50
C GLY A 97 -2.88 5.44 -8.83
N CYS A 98 -3.00 6.75 -8.79
CA CYS A 98 -3.20 7.54 -9.99
C CYS A 98 -2.43 8.86 -9.99
N ILE A 99 -2.30 9.44 -11.18
CA ILE A 99 -1.75 10.78 -11.39
C ILE A 99 -2.88 11.71 -11.84
N LEU A 100 -3.13 12.76 -11.06
CA LEU A 100 -4.07 13.82 -11.43
C LEU A 100 -3.34 15.17 -11.45
N ASN A 101 -3.31 15.83 -12.60
CA ASN A 101 -2.63 17.13 -12.79
C ASN A 101 -1.15 17.14 -12.35
N GLY A 102 -0.45 16.01 -12.53
CA GLY A 102 0.95 15.84 -12.15
C GLY A 102 1.18 15.61 -10.66
N TRP A 103 0.16 15.17 -9.90
CA TRP A 103 0.27 14.74 -8.52
C TRP A 103 -0.12 13.28 -8.39
N HIS A 104 0.72 12.52 -7.71
CA HIS A 104 0.53 11.10 -7.44
C HIS A 104 -0.28 10.88 -6.16
N SER A 105 -1.00 9.77 -6.14
CA SER A 105 -1.57 9.14 -4.95
C SER A 105 -1.29 7.66 -4.99
N ASP A 106 -1.22 7.02 -3.83
CA ASP A 106 -0.92 5.60 -3.67
C ASP A 106 -1.66 5.02 -2.49
N ALA A 107 -2.21 3.80 -2.65
CA ALA A 107 -2.89 3.09 -1.57
C ALA A 107 -3.04 1.60 -1.86
N ALA A 108 -2.93 0.78 -0.83
CA ALA A 108 -3.18 -0.65 -0.89
C ALA A 108 -4.21 -1.11 0.13
N ARG A 109 -4.95 -2.16 -0.23
CA ARG A 109 -5.92 -2.83 0.63
C ARG A 109 -5.85 -4.33 0.43
N THR A 110 -5.97 -5.08 1.52
CA THR A 110 -6.15 -6.54 1.46
C THR A 110 -7.62 -6.88 1.66
N PHE A 111 -8.18 -7.66 0.74
CA PHE A 111 -9.57 -8.06 0.71
C PHE A 111 -9.73 -9.57 0.83
N ALA A 112 -10.84 -10.01 1.42
CA ALA A 112 -11.25 -11.41 1.45
C ALA A 112 -11.95 -11.79 0.15
N VAL A 113 -11.68 -13.00 -0.36
CA VAL A 113 -12.43 -13.59 -1.47
C VAL A 113 -13.45 -14.57 -0.90
N GLY A 114 -14.71 -14.15 -0.83
CA GLY A 114 -15.76 -14.94 -0.19
C GLY A 114 -15.48 -15.17 1.31
N LYS A 115 -15.71 -16.39 1.78
CA LYS A 115 -15.48 -16.75 3.19
C LYS A 115 -14.04 -17.21 3.40
N ILE A 116 -13.30 -16.51 4.26
CA ILE A 116 -11.93 -16.82 4.64
C ILE A 116 -11.82 -17.41 6.04
N SER A 117 -10.64 -17.93 6.41
CA SER A 117 -10.36 -18.39 7.78
C SER A 117 -10.27 -17.22 8.77
N LYS A 118 -10.40 -17.52 10.07
CA LYS A 118 -10.26 -16.52 11.13
C LYS A 118 -8.82 -15.95 11.18
N GLU A 119 -7.84 -16.78 10.90
CA GLU A 119 -6.43 -16.40 10.89
C GLU A 119 -6.14 -15.41 9.76
N LYS A 120 -6.69 -15.65 8.56
CA LYS A 120 -6.58 -14.70 7.44
C LYS A 120 -7.32 -13.39 7.73
N GLN A 121 -8.50 -13.45 8.36
CA GLN A 121 -9.20 -12.25 8.78
C GLN A 121 -8.38 -11.46 9.81
N GLN A 122 -7.80 -12.14 10.80
CA GLN A 122 -6.93 -11.51 11.78
C GLN A 122 -5.70 -10.85 11.11
N LEU A 123 -5.10 -11.49 10.10
CA LEU A 123 -3.99 -10.90 9.35
C LEU A 123 -4.42 -9.58 8.70
N ILE A 124 -5.57 -9.56 8.00
CA ILE A 124 -6.10 -8.34 7.38
C ILE A 124 -6.27 -7.24 8.43
N ASP A 125 -6.91 -7.58 9.55
CA ASP A 125 -7.20 -6.62 10.63
C ASP A 125 -5.92 -6.07 11.27
N VAL A 126 -4.94 -6.95 11.57
CA VAL A 126 -3.65 -6.56 12.16
C VAL A 126 -2.82 -5.73 11.19
N THR A 127 -2.79 -6.08 9.89
CA THR A 127 -2.09 -5.30 8.87
C THR A 127 -2.66 -3.89 8.78
N ARG A 128 -3.98 -3.77 8.70
CA ARG A 128 -4.65 -2.48 8.70
C ARG A 128 -4.38 -1.68 9.98
N GLU A 129 -4.50 -2.29 11.14
CA GLU A 129 -4.30 -1.59 12.41
C GLU A 129 -2.84 -1.18 12.61
N SER A 130 -1.87 -1.98 12.14
CA SER A 130 -0.46 -1.62 12.19
C SER A 130 -0.16 -0.35 11.41
N PHE A 131 -0.83 -0.13 10.28
CA PHE A 131 -0.78 1.14 9.55
C PHE A 131 -1.22 2.31 10.44
N PHE A 132 -2.37 2.20 11.13
CA PHE A 132 -2.86 3.29 11.99
C PHE A 132 -1.92 3.55 13.16
N LYS A 133 -1.26 2.51 13.71
CA LYS A 133 -0.19 2.70 14.73
C LYS A 133 1.00 3.50 14.16
N GLY A 134 1.41 3.21 12.93
CA GLY A 134 2.42 4.01 12.22
C GLY A 134 1.97 5.46 12.02
N VAL A 135 0.72 5.67 11.59
CA VAL A 135 0.15 7.01 11.40
C VAL A 135 0.09 7.80 12.71
N GLU A 136 -0.29 7.21 13.84
CA GLU A 136 -0.27 7.87 15.16
C GLU A 136 1.12 8.40 15.54
N ALA A 137 2.18 7.74 15.05
CA ALA A 137 3.57 8.17 15.24
C ALA A 137 4.03 9.23 14.23
N PHE A 138 3.30 9.46 13.12
CA PHE A 138 3.62 10.47 12.10
C PHE A 138 3.22 11.87 12.56
N LYS A 139 3.96 12.46 13.47
CA LYS A 139 3.68 13.78 14.05
C LYS A 139 4.94 14.61 14.25
N VAL A 140 4.78 15.93 14.30
CA VAL A 140 5.88 16.86 14.59
C VAL A 140 6.55 16.51 15.92
N GLY A 141 7.88 16.50 15.92
CA GLY A 141 8.70 16.13 17.08
C GLY A 141 9.21 14.69 17.03
N ASN A 142 8.50 13.80 16.37
CA ASN A 142 8.92 12.42 16.12
C ASN A 142 9.90 12.32 14.94
N ARG A 143 10.38 11.11 14.69
CA ARG A 143 11.31 10.75 13.61
C ARG A 143 10.74 9.61 12.78
N LEU A 144 11.28 9.39 11.58
CA LEU A 144 10.85 8.29 10.70
C LEU A 144 10.86 6.92 11.39
N GLY A 145 11.88 6.64 12.20
CA GLY A 145 11.96 5.38 12.93
C GLY A 145 10.85 5.16 13.96
N ASP A 146 10.17 6.22 14.40
CA ASP A 146 9.02 6.08 15.30
C ASP A 146 7.83 5.47 14.57
N ILE A 147 7.65 5.77 13.27
CA ILE A 147 6.60 5.17 12.42
C ILE A 147 6.84 3.66 12.30
N GLY A 148 8.02 3.27 11.81
CA GLY A 148 8.35 1.86 11.61
C GLY A 148 8.36 1.06 12.90
N HIS A 149 8.82 1.65 14.02
CA HIS A 149 8.78 1.02 15.34
C HIS A 149 7.35 0.72 15.78
N ALA A 150 6.42 1.67 15.63
CA ALA A 150 5.03 1.51 16.02
C ALA A 150 4.32 0.42 15.18
N VAL A 151 4.59 0.39 13.86
CA VAL A 151 4.11 -0.68 12.97
C VAL A 151 4.63 -2.04 13.44
N GLN A 152 5.93 -2.15 13.65
CA GLN A 152 6.61 -3.39 14.04
C GLN A 152 6.13 -3.90 15.39
N GLU A 153 6.13 -3.05 16.42
CA GLU A 153 5.72 -3.43 17.77
C GLU A 153 4.30 -4.01 17.78
N TYR A 154 3.39 -3.37 17.03
CA TYR A 154 2.01 -3.84 16.95
C TYR A 154 1.90 -5.19 16.22
N ALA A 155 2.44 -5.31 15.01
CA ALA A 155 2.32 -6.54 14.21
C ALA A 155 3.03 -7.73 14.87
N GLU A 156 4.26 -7.54 15.40
CA GLU A 156 5.03 -8.59 16.07
C GLU A 156 4.38 -9.05 17.39
N SER A 157 3.55 -8.21 18.05
CA SER A 157 2.79 -8.62 19.25
C SER A 157 1.77 -9.74 18.97
N PHE A 158 1.38 -9.93 17.70
CA PHE A 158 0.53 -11.04 17.24
C PHE A 158 1.35 -12.23 16.71
N GLY A 159 2.69 -12.15 16.75
CA GLY A 159 3.58 -13.18 16.23
C GLY A 159 3.79 -13.12 14.71
N TYR A 160 3.41 -12.01 14.06
CA TYR A 160 3.53 -11.83 12.62
C TYR A 160 4.88 -11.24 12.21
N GLY A 161 5.34 -11.57 11.01
CA GLY A 161 6.56 -11.03 10.42
C GLY A 161 6.30 -9.70 9.70
N VAL A 162 7.12 -8.68 9.98
CA VAL A 162 7.10 -7.40 9.24
C VAL A 162 8.14 -7.48 8.12
N VAL A 163 7.73 -7.36 6.87
CA VAL A 163 8.63 -7.38 5.70
C VAL A 163 9.65 -6.26 5.79
N ARG A 164 10.93 -6.57 5.48
CA ARG A 164 12.06 -5.65 5.70
C ARG A 164 12.78 -5.23 4.43
N ASP A 165 12.60 -5.97 3.34
CA ASP A 165 13.28 -5.71 2.06
C ASP A 165 12.54 -4.66 1.21
N LEU A 166 11.35 -4.27 1.66
CA LEU A 166 10.47 -3.27 1.05
C LEU A 166 10.11 -2.20 2.08
N CYS A 167 9.75 -1.03 1.60
CA CYS A 167 9.44 0.10 2.47
C CYS A 167 8.52 1.10 1.77
N GLY A 168 7.84 1.90 2.54
CA GLY A 168 7.14 3.08 2.07
C GLY A 168 8.09 4.20 1.64
N HIS A 169 7.53 5.28 1.16
CA HIS A 169 8.28 6.34 0.50
C HIS A 169 7.64 7.72 0.65
N GLY A 170 8.40 8.77 0.37
CA GLY A 170 7.81 10.07 0.05
C GLY A 170 7.04 9.99 -1.26
N ILE A 171 6.01 10.81 -1.42
CA ILE A 171 5.19 10.84 -2.63
C ILE A 171 4.77 12.28 -2.96
N GLY A 172 4.63 12.59 -4.24
CA GLY A 172 4.25 13.94 -4.67
C GLY A 172 4.20 14.12 -6.17
N ARG A 173 5.20 14.74 -6.77
CA ARG A 173 5.35 14.88 -8.22
C ARG A 173 5.84 13.61 -8.88
N GLU A 174 6.57 12.81 -8.11
CA GLU A 174 6.96 11.46 -8.49
C GLU A 174 6.23 10.46 -7.61
N LEU A 175 6.07 9.23 -8.10
CA LEU A 175 5.50 8.14 -7.33
C LEU A 175 6.38 7.86 -6.11
N HIS A 176 7.67 7.66 -6.34
CA HIS A 176 8.65 7.42 -5.30
C HIS A 176 9.55 8.64 -5.11
N GLU A 177 9.40 9.33 -3.98
CA GLU A 177 10.25 10.42 -3.52
C GLU A 177 10.98 10.02 -2.23
N ASP A 178 12.04 10.75 -1.87
CA ASP A 178 12.60 10.67 -0.51
C ASP A 178 11.55 11.11 0.54
N PRO A 179 11.59 10.55 1.75
CA PRO A 179 12.48 9.51 2.25
C PRO A 179 11.91 8.10 2.10
N ASN A 180 12.76 7.06 2.22
CA ASN A 180 12.26 5.71 2.50
C ASN A 180 11.62 5.66 3.88
N VAL A 181 10.45 5.03 3.98
CA VAL A 181 9.66 4.88 5.21
C VAL A 181 9.61 3.40 5.60
N LEU A 182 10.54 2.97 6.43
CA LEU A 182 10.60 1.58 6.88
C LEU A 182 9.39 1.23 7.77
N ASN A 183 8.88 0.02 7.64
CA ASN A 183 7.81 -0.53 8.48
C ASN A 183 8.34 -1.20 9.77
N PHE A 184 9.61 -1.05 10.05
CA PHE A 184 10.32 -1.56 11.22
C PHE A 184 11.43 -0.61 11.64
N GLY A 185 11.97 -0.79 12.82
CA GLY A 185 13.15 -0.04 13.23
C GLY A 185 13.16 0.38 14.68
N ARG A 186 13.99 1.37 14.96
CA ARG A 186 14.24 1.86 16.31
C ARG A 186 13.59 3.22 16.54
N ALA A 187 12.79 3.33 17.58
CA ALA A 187 12.19 4.59 17.99
C ALA A 187 13.25 5.69 18.23
N GLY A 188 12.91 6.92 17.91
CA GLY A 188 13.75 8.09 18.06
C GLY A 188 14.92 8.20 17.05
N HIS A 189 14.94 7.37 16.00
CA HIS A 189 16.00 7.38 14.98
C HIS A 189 15.50 7.88 13.63
N GLY A 190 16.44 8.25 12.78
CA GLY A 190 16.14 8.76 11.43
C GLY A 190 15.82 10.25 11.39
N MET A 191 15.33 10.70 10.25
CA MET A 191 14.96 12.08 9.97
C MET A 191 13.84 12.57 10.88
N ARG A 192 13.84 13.86 11.23
CA ARG A 192 12.73 14.51 11.95
C ARG A 192 11.54 14.69 11.01
N LEU A 193 10.36 14.43 11.54
CA LEU A 193 9.10 14.66 10.85
C LEU A 193 8.71 16.14 10.94
N SER A 194 8.22 16.69 9.84
CA SER A 194 7.83 18.11 9.76
C SER A 194 6.55 18.30 8.94
N VAL A 195 5.85 19.38 9.22
CA VAL A 195 4.69 19.81 8.45
C VAL A 195 5.05 19.95 6.97
N GLY A 196 4.15 19.51 6.08
CA GLY A 196 4.32 19.48 4.64
C GLY A 196 4.93 18.20 4.09
N MET A 197 5.39 17.27 4.94
CA MET A 197 5.75 15.93 4.49
C MET A 197 4.50 15.16 4.07
N VAL A 198 4.59 14.47 2.92
CA VAL A 198 3.58 13.53 2.44
C VAL A 198 4.27 12.20 2.16
N LEU A 199 3.78 11.14 2.79
CA LEU A 199 4.40 9.82 2.78
C LEU A 199 3.38 8.75 2.39
N ALA A 200 3.82 7.75 1.64
CA ALA A 200 3.18 6.45 1.56
C ALA A 200 3.66 5.64 2.79
N ILE A 201 2.72 5.26 3.65
CA ILE A 201 2.97 4.38 4.79
C ILE A 201 2.28 3.07 4.46
N GLU A 202 3.05 1.97 4.34
CA GLU A 202 2.60 0.76 3.67
C GLU A 202 3.09 -0.53 4.35
N PRO A 203 2.64 -0.85 5.56
CA PRO A 203 3.00 -2.11 6.19
C PRO A 203 2.61 -3.33 5.35
N MET A 204 3.58 -4.20 5.12
CA MET A 204 3.44 -5.54 4.55
C MET A 204 3.72 -6.55 5.67
N ILE A 205 2.68 -7.29 6.07
CA ILE A 205 2.69 -8.15 7.25
C ILE A 205 2.43 -9.60 6.85
N SER A 206 3.39 -10.49 7.15
CA SER A 206 3.29 -11.92 6.88
C SER A 206 2.79 -12.68 8.10
N MET A 207 1.96 -13.69 7.90
CA MET A 207 1.58 -14.63 8.97
C MET A 207 2.75 -15.47 9.48
N GLY A 208 3.83 -15.55 8.73
CA GLY A 208 5.03 -16.33 9.06
C GLY A 208 6.29 -15.46 9.08
N THR A 209 7.28 -15.85 8.29
CA THR A 209 8.55 -15.14 8.22
C THR A 209 8.42 -13.75 7.58
N TRP A 210 9.25 -12.81 8.00
CA TRP A 210 9.41 -11.52 7.35
C TRP A 210 10.22 -11.58 6.04
N LYS A 211 10.90 -12.72 5.79
CA LYS A 211 11.78 -12.90 4.64
C LYS A 211 10.99 -13.10 3.36
N VAL A 212 11.44 -12.46 2.30
CA VAL A 212 10.82 -12.50 0.99
C VAL A 212 11.84 -12.87 -0.09
N TYR A 213 11.34 -13.20 -1.27
CA TYR A 213 12.15 -13.36 -2.47
C TYR A 213 11.40 -12.85 -3.68
N GLN A 214 12.14 -12.40 -4.69
CA GLN A 214 11.58 -12.01 -5.98
C GLN A 214 11.44 -13.23 -6.88
N ASP A 215 10.28 -13.38 -7.51
CA ASP A 215 10.04 -14.43 -8.48
C ASP A 215 10.89 -14.18 -9.74
N SER A 216 11.72 -15.16 -10.10
CA SER A 216 12.63 -15.05 -11.25
C SER A 216 11.90 -15.17 -12.59
N ASP A 217 10.69 -15.71 -12.61
CA ASP A 217 9.96 -15.99 -13.84
C ASP A 217 9.38 -14.71 -14.46
N ASP A 218 8.93 -13.77 -13.63
CA ASP A 218 8.38 -12.49 -14.10
C ASP A 218 9.24 -11.26 -13.74
N GLY A 219 10.17 -11.41 -12.79
CA GLY A 219 11.06 -10.34 -12.34
C GLY A 219 10.39 -9.22 -11.54
N TRP A 220 9.12 -9.40 -11.14
CA TRP A 220 8.33 -8.42 -10.38
C TRP A 220 7.76 -8.97 -9.08
N THR A 221 7.06 -10.08 -9.15
CA THR A 221 6.32 -10.64 -8.02
C THR A 221 7.23 -10.93 -6.83
N ILE A 222 6.90 -10.36 -5.68
CA ILE A 222 7.58 -10.62 -4.40
C ILE A 222 6.74 -11.57 -3.57
N ARG A 223 7.35 -12.65 -3.08
CA ARG A 223 6.68 -13.70 -2.30
C ARG A 223 7.30 -13.86 -0.92
N THR A 224 6.50 -14.33 0.04
CA THR A 224 7.02 -14.79 1.33
C THR A 224 7.86 -16.05 1.14
N GLN A 225 8.98 -16.15 1.87
CA GLN A 225 9.92 -17.27 1.71
C GLN A 225 9.35 -18.62 2.18
N ASP A 226 8.40 -18.59 3.10
CA ASP A 226 7.79 -19.80 3.69
C ASP A 226 6.39 -20.10 3.14
N GLY A 227 5.90 -19.33 2.15
CA GLY A 227 4.57 -19.50 1.56
C GLY A 227 3.42 -19.04 2.48
N SER A 228 3.71 -18.34 3.56
CA SER A 228 2.69 -17.81 4.45
C SER A 228 1.92 -16.65 3.79
N PRO A 229 0.60 -16.53 4.02
CA PRO A 229 -0.16 -15.39 3.56
C PRO A 229 0.39 -14.05 4.08
N CYS A 230 0.32 -13.02 3.23
CA CYS A 230 0.76 -11.66 3.54
C CYS A 230 -0.39 -10.68 3.31
N GLY A 231 -0.53 -9.71 4.21
CA GLY A 231 -1.41 -8.56 4.03
C GLY A 231 -0.61 -7.31 3.71
N HIS A 232 -1.20 -6.42 2.91
CA HIS A 232 -0.67 -5.09 2.59
C HIS A 232 -1.76 -4.04 2.82
N TYR A 233 -1.42 -2.99 3.56
CA TYR A 233 -2.33 -1.88 3.77
C TYR A 233 -1.55 -0.57 3.70
N GLU A 234 -1.99 0.33 2.84
CA GLU A 234 -1.28 1.55 2.53
C GLU A 234 -2.21 2.74 2.38
N ASN A 235 -1.71 3.92 2.71
CA ASN A 235 -2.26 5.19 2.27
C ASN A 235 -1.18 6.26 2.08
N THR A 236 -1.50 7.20 1.19
CA THR A 236 -0.84 8.50 1.12
C THR A 236 -1.29 9.36 2.30
N VAL A 237 -0.36 9.76 3.16
CA VAL A 237 -0.62 10.47 4.42
C VAL A 237 0.16 11.79 4.44
N ALA A 238 -0.50 12.90 4.73
CA ALA A 238 0.10 14.22 4.86
C ALA A 238 0.18 14.66 6.33
N LEU A 239 1.30 15.25 6.72
CA LEU A 239 1.45 15.94 8.01
C LEU A 239 1.21 17.44 7.79
N THR A 240 0.08 17.94 8.29
CA THR A 240 -0.34 19.33 8.14
C THR A 240 -0.20 20.13 9.43
N GLU A 241 -0.39 21.44 9.39
CA GLU A 241 -0.45 22.28 10.59
C GLU A 241 -1.62 21.89 11.52
N ASN A 242 -2.68 21.30 10.96
CA ASN A 242 -3.86 20.85 11.70
C ASN A 242 -3.75 19.38 12.16
N GLY A 243 -2.61 18.73 11.97
CA GLY A 243 -2.38 17.34 12.27
C GLY A 243 -2.29 16.46 11.01
N ILE A 244 -2.56 15.18 11.18
CA ILE A 244 -2.46 14.17 10.12
C ILE A 244 -3.70 14.21 9.23
N GLU A 245 -3.51 14.12 7.91
CA GLU A 245 -4.56 13.94 6.93
C GLU A 245 -4.23 12.72 6.05
N ILE A 246 -5.11 11.72 6.04
CA ILE A 246 -4.98 10.55 5.15
C ILE A 246 -5.70 10.88 3.85
N LEU A 247 -4.94 11.01 2.75
CA LEU A 247 -5.46 11.54 1.49
C LEU A 247 -6.23 10.52 0.66
N THR A 248 -6.05 9.23 0.95
CA THR A 248 -6.62 8.09 0.20
C THR A 248 -7.61 7.24 1.02
N LEU A 249 -8.16 7.83 2.11
CA LEU A 249 -9.11 7.15 2.99
C LEU A 249 -10.52 7.73 2.85
#